data_aca5486a78c29d88735076c9736642bc
#
_entry.id   aca5486a78c29d88735076c9736642bc
#
_cell.length_a   1.000
_cell.length_b   1.000
_cell.length_c   1.000
_cell.angle_alpha   90.00
_cell.angle_beta   90.00
_cell.angle_gamma   90.00
#
_symmetry.space_group_name_H-M   'P 1'
#
loop_
_entity.id
_entity.type
_entity.pdbx_description
1 polymer ?
#
loop_
_entity_poly.entity_id
_entity_poly.type
_entity_poly.pdbx_seq_one_letter_code
_entity_poly.pdbx_strand_id
1 'polypeptide(L)'
;MTPSRKYRHLNIQIPPDVSSGPDALLEHSLGFLRRRSVFASRLHRQAKKIHEASELYRRTTKEEVRSQVEACRIIVRRKGCIPRKHQANALALVGAAAWHSLGLLPYREQFLAALTLLDGKLAEMAT
;
A
#
# COMPACT_ATOMS: atom_id res chain seq x y z
N MET A 1 18.61 -10.22 -20.04
CA MET A 1 17.30 -10.25 -20.73
C MET A 1 17.17 -9.00 -21.57
N THR A 2 17.09 -9.13 -22.91
CA THR A 2 16.86 -8.00 -23.81
C THR A 2 15.36 -7.68 -23.85
N PRO A 3 14.94 -6.42 -23.68
CA PRO A 3 13.53 -6.05 -23.72
C PRO A 3 12.93 -6.41 -25.09
N SER A 4 11.71 -6.93 -25.09
CA SER A 4 11.02 -7.36 -26.30
C SER A 4 10.88 -6.20 -27.30
N ARG A 5 10.90 -6.51 -28.61
CA ARG A 5 10.72 -5.50 -29.68
C ARG A 5 9.46 -4.62 -29.47
N LYS A 6 8.40 -5.16 -28.89
CA LYS A 6 7.16 -4.43 -28.56
C LYS A 6 7.39 -3.31 -27.53
N TYR A 7 8.33 -3.47 -26.60
CA TYR A 7 8.64 -2.44 -25.59
C TYR A 7 9.37 -1.22 -26.19
N ARG A 8 10.09 -1.41 -27.32
CA ARG A 8 10.79 -0.30 -28.01
C ARG A 8 9.87 0.60 -28.83
N HIS A 9 8.64 0.16 -29.12
CA HIS A 9 7.65 0.94 -29.86
C HIS A 9 6.61 1.62 -28.97
N LEU A 10 6.68 1.45 -27.64
CA LEU A 10 5.97 2.33 -26.72
C LEU A 10 6.60 3.71 -26.88
N ASN A 11 5.88 4.57 -27.58
CA ASN A 11 6.21 5.99 -27.70
C ASN A 11 6.15 6.58 -26.29
N ILE A 12 7.28 6.55 -25.58
CA ILE A 12 7.41 7.21 -24.29
C ILE A 12 7.27 8.69 -24.64
N GLN A 13 6.08 9.23 -24.44
CA GLN A 13 5.89 10.68 -24.49
C GLN A 13 6.80 11.23 -23.40
N ILE A 14 7.90 11.83 -23.82
CA ILE A 14 8.74 12.63 -22.95
C ILE A 14 7.80 13.64 -22.32
N PRO A 15 7.63 13.67 -21.00
CA PRO A 15 6.77 14.65 -20.36
C PRO A 15 7.18 16.04 -20.87
N PRO A 16 6.23 16.92 -21.19
CA PRO A 16 6.55 18.26 -21.66
C PRO A 16 7.49 18.92 -20.67
N ASP A 17 8.48 19.62 -21.18
CA ASP A 17 9.47 20.35 -20.39
C ASP A 17 8.78 21.09 -19.24
N VAL A 18 9.31 20.90 -18.04
CA VAL A 18 8.78 21.52 -16.83
C VAL A 18 8.73 23.03 -17.09
N SER A 19 7.53 23.58 -17.14
CA SER A 19 7.28 24.99 -17.39
C SER A 19 8.15 25.83 -16.43
N SER A 20 9.12 26.53 -16.97
CA SER A 20 9.95 27.50 -16.24
C SER A 20 9.16 28.81 -16.15
N GLY A 21 8.39 28.98 -15.08
CA GLY A 21 7.56 30.16 -14.86
C GLY A 21 7.04 30.24 -13.42
N PRO A 22 6.32 31.30 -13.03
CA PRO A 22 5.70 31.43 -11.71
C PRO A 22 4.75 30.24 -11.40
N ASP A 23 4.19 29.60 -12.41
CA ASP A 23 3.38 28.38 -12.25
C ASP A 23 4.20 27.19 -11.74
N ALA A 24 5.48 27.08 -12.14
CA ALA A 24 6.38 26.04 -11.62
C ALA A 24 6.66 26.23 -10.12
N LEU A 25 6.75 27.47 -9.65
CA LEU A 25 6.89 27.78 -8.22
C LEU A 25 5.63 27.44 -7.44
N LEU A 26 4.45 27.70 -8.03
CA LEU A 26 3.16 27.31 -7.42
C LEU A 26 2.99 25.79 -7.37
N GLU A 27 3.33 25.08 -8.44
CA GLU A 27 3.31 23.62 -8.46
C GLU A 27 4.30 23.01 -7.47
N HIS A 28 5.51 23.59 -7.35
CA HIS A 28 6.52 23.14 -6.41
C HIS A 28 6.10 23.39 -4.96
N SER A 29 5.50 24.56 -4.67
CA SER A 29 4.99 24.90 -3.34
C SER A 29 3.76 24.06 -2.96
N LEU A 30 2.84 23.83 -3.88
CA LEU A 30 1.70 22.94 -3.69
C LEU A 30 2.14 21.47 -3.56
N GLY A 31 3.15 21.05 -4.32
CA GLY A 31 3.77 19.72 -4.19
C GLY A 31 4.44 19.53 -2.84
N PHE A 32 5.14 20.55 -2.34
CA PHE A 32 5.78 20.54 -1.02
C PHE A 32 4.74 20.49 0.12
N LEU A 33 3.68 21.30 0.04
CA LEU A 33 2.56 21.28 0.99
C LEU A 33 1.81 19.94 0.96
N ARG A 34 1.60 19.35 -0.21
CA ARG A 34 1.00 18.01 -0.37
C ARG A 34 1.90 16.90 0.20
N ARG A 35 3.23 16.99 0.04
CA ARG A 35 4.20 16.04 0.62
C ARG A 35 4.25 16.10 2.16
N ARG A 36 4.08 17.28 2.74
CA ARG A 36 3.96 17.48 4.20
C ARG A 36 2.55 17.24 4.75
N SER A 37 1.65 16.72 3.92
CA SER A 37 0.25 16.63 4.27
C SER A 37 0.04 15.70 5.47
N VAL A 38 -0.92 16.07 6.29
CA VAL A 38 -1.55 15.28 7.36
C VAL A 38 -1.87 13.84 6.92
N PHE A 39 -2.04 13.65 5.59
CA PHE A 39 -2.26 12.37 4.93
C PHE A 39 -1.08 11.38 5.09
N ALA A 40 0.15 11.81 4.82
CA ALA A 40 1.33 10.94 4.95
C ALA A 40 1.51 10.49 6.41
N SER A 41 1.39 11.43 7.37
CA SER A 41 1.48 11.13 8.80
C SER A 41 0.38 10.18 9.27
N ARG A 42 -0.83 10.27 8.69
CA ARG A 42 -1.93 9.36 8.96
C ARG A 42 -1.63 7.95 8.45
N LEU A 43 -1.14 7.82 7.21
CA LEU A 43 -0.78 6.52 6.63
C LEU A 43 0.35 5.85 7.42
N HIS A 44 1.41 6.59 7.78
CA HIS A 44 2.49 6.08 8.61
C HIS A 44 1.99 5.53 9.95
N ARG A 45 1.08 6.25 10.59
CA ARG A 45 0.46 5.84 11.86
C ARG A 45 -0.40 4.59 11.69
N GLN A 46 -1.15 4.51 10.59
CA GLN A 46 -1.95 3.32 10.27
C GLN A 46 -1.06 2.12 9.96
N ALA A 47 -0.01 2.27 9.15
CA ALA A 47 0.93 1.20 8.83
C ALA A 47 1.62 0.65 10.08
N LYS A 48 2.01 1.53 11.03
CA LYS A 48 2.55 1.12 12.33
C LYS A 48 1.56 0.25 13.11
N LYS A 49 0.30 0.70 13.24
CA LYS A 49 -0.75 -0.07 13.94
C LYS A 49 -1.03 -1.42 13.28
N ILE A 50 -0.99 -1.49 11.94
CA ILE A 50 -1.20 -2.72 11.19
C ILE A 50 -0.04 -3.69 11.44
N HIS A 51 1.18 -3.19 11.44
CA HIS A 51 2.37 -3.99 11.73
C HIS A 51 2.32 -4.56 13.15
N GLU A 52 2.01 -3.73 14.16
CA GLU A 52 1.84 -4.16 15.55
C GLU A 52 0.72 -5.22 15.68
N ALA A 53 -0.42 -5.03 15.02
CA ALA A 53 -1.50 -6.00 15.00
C ALA A 53 -1.10 -7.31 14.31
N SER A 54 -0.32 -7.24 13.23
CA SER A 54 0.22 -8.41 12.54
C SER A 54 1.17 -9.20 13.41
N GLU A 55 2.02 -8.53 14.22
CA GLU A 55 2.87 -9.17 15.20
C GLU A 55 2.07 -9.87 16.32
N LEU A 56 0.94 -9.28 16.70
CA LEU A 56 0.04 -9.90 17.68
C LEU A 56 -0.58 -11.17 17.12
N TYR A 57 -1.07 -11.14 15.87
CA TYR A 57 -1.62 -12.31 15.17
C TYR A 57 -0.57 -13.40 14.90
N ARG A 58 0.72 -13.07 14.88
CA ARG A 58 1.81 -14.07 14.81
C ARG A 58 1.76 -15.07 15.95
N ARG A 59 1.25 -14.67 17.13
CA ARG A 59 1.11 -15.53 18.31
C ARG A 59 -0.17 -16.37 18.30
N THR A 60 -1.07 -16.07 17.40
CA THR A 60 -2.36 -16.76 17.22
C THR A 60 -2.16 -18.05 16.43
N THR A 61 -3.02 -19.02 16.58
CA THR A 61 -2.94 -20.28 15.83
C THR A 61 -3.24 -20.07 14.35
N LYS A 62 -2.68 -20.93 13.50
CA LYS A 62 -2.91 -20.89 12.04
C LYS A 62 -4.39 -21.04 11.69
N GLU A 63 -5.10 -21.86 12.44
CA GLU A 63 -6.53 -22.14 12.29
C GLU A 63 -7.39 -20.90 12.58
N GLU A 64 -7.05 -20.16 13.63
CA GLU A 64 -7.75 -18.93 13.98
C GLU A 64 -7.52 -17.83 12.93
N VAL A 65 -6.27 -17.68 12.46
CA VAL A 65 -5.95 -16.73 11.36
C VAL A 65 -6.74 -17.10 10.11
N ARG A 66 -6.80 -18.40 9.75
CA ARG A 66 -7.56 -18.89 8.61
C ARG A 66 -9.06 -18.59 8.73
N SER A 67 -9.64 -18.81 9.89
CA SER A 67 -11.04 -18.51 10.17
C SER A 67 -11.36 -17.02 9.98
N GLN A 68 -10.50 -16.13 10.49
CA GLN A 68 -10.65 -14.68 10.33
C GLN A 68 -10.46 -14.22 8.87
N VAL A 69 -9.54 -14.84 8.13
CA VAL A 69 -9.36 -14.58 6.69
C VAL A 69 -10.62 -14.97 5.91
N GLU A 70 -11.25 -16.11 6.22
CA GLU A 70 -12.51 -16.51 5.58
C GLU A 70 -13.65 -15.53 5.91
N ALA A 71 -13.74 -15.04 7.13
CA ALA A 71 -14.71 -14.01 7.50
C ALA A 71 -14.50 -12.73 6.67
N CYS A 72 -13.26 -12.29 6.46
CA CYS A 72 -12.93 -11.17 5.58
C CYS A 72 -13.32 -11.46 4.12
N ARG A 73 -13.07 -12.66 3.61
CA ARG A 73 -13.47 -13.07 2.25
C ARG A 73 -14.97 -12.98 2.02
N ILE A 74 -15.76 -13.38 3.00
CA ILE A 74 -17.23 -13.27 2.92
C ILE A 74 -17.65 -11.81 2.77
N ILE A 75 -17.03 -10.89 3.52
CA ILE A 75 -17.30 -9.46 3.42
C ILE A 75 -16.95 -8.93 2.02
N VAL A 76 -15.80 -9.32 1.49
CA VAL A 76 -15.36 -8.90 0.14
C VAL A 76 -16.32 -9.44 -0.92
N ARG A 77 -16.71 -10.72 -0.85
CA ARG A 77 -17.65 -11.33 -1.81
C ARG A 77 -19.01 -10.63 -1.81
N ARG A 78 -19.50 -10.22 -0.64
CA ARG A 78 -20.79 -9.53 -0.51
C ARG A 78 -20.77 -8.07 -0.97
N LYS A 79 -19.64 -7.36 -0.77
CA LYS A 79 -19.55 -5.91 -0.98
C LYS A 79 -18.70 -5.52 -2.20
N GLY A 80 -18.05 -6.47 -2.85
CA GLY A 80 -17.12 -6.22 -3.96
C GLY A 80 -15.79 -5.57 -3.54
N CYS A 81 -15.67 -5.10 -2.30
CA CYS A 81 -14.47 -4.46 -1.78
C CYS A 81 -14.35 -4.62 -0.25
N ILE A 82 -13.18 -4.33 0.29
CA ILE A 82 -12.97 -4.24 1.75
C ILE A 82 -13.36 -2.82 2.21
N PRO A 83 -14.39 -2.68 3.07
CA PRO A 83 -14.73 -1.39 3.64
C PRO A 83 -13.54 -0.80 4.42
N ARG A 84 -13.37 0.54 4.37
CA ARG A 84 -12.23 1.23 5.02
C ARG A 84 -12.02 0.85 6.48
N LYS A 85 -13.10 0.63 7.23
CA LYS A 85 -13.04 0.21 8.63
C LYS A 85 -12.42 -1.17 8.85
N HIS A 86 -12.43 -2.05 7.85
CA HIS A 86 -11.87 -3.41 7.91
C HIS A 86 -10.51 -3.54 7.23
N GLN A 87 -10.05 -2.53 6.49
CA GLN A 87 -8.79 -2.58 5.74
C GLN A 87 -7.58 -2.86 6.62
N ALA A 88 -7.49 -2.18 7.77
CA ALA A 88 -6.36 -2.36 8.69
C ALA A 88 -6.30 -3.79 9.23
N ASN A 89 -7.44 -4.34 9.65
CA ASN A 89 -7.51 -5.72 10.14
C ASN A 89 -7.20 -6.74 9.03
N ALA A 90 -7.72 -6.53 7.83
CA ALA A 90 -7.46 -7.41 6.69
C ALA A 90 -5.96 -7.42 6.33
N LEU A 91 -5.29 -6.26 6.33
CA LEU A 91 -3.86 -6.19 6.09
C LEU A 91 -3.04 -6.85 7.19
N ALA A 92 -3.44 -6.70 8.47
CA ALA A 92 -2.80 -7.39 9.58
C ALA A 92 -2.93 -8.92 9.46
N LEU A 93 -4.10 -9.41 9.05
CA LEU A 93 -4.33 -10.85 8.79
C LEU A 93 -3.50 -11.36 7.60
N VAL A 94 -3.31 -10.56 6.56
CA VAL A 94 -2.39 -10.89 5.44
C VAL A 94 -0.97 -11.05 5.95
N GLY A 95 -0.50 -10.15 6.82
CA GLY A 95 0.80 -10.26 7.46
C GLY A 95 0.95 -11.53 8.30
N ALA A 96 -0.07 -11.86 9.10
CA ALA A 96 -0.09 -13.09 9.89
C ALA A 96 -0.10 -14.36 9.00
N ALA A 97 -0.87 -14.34 7.92
CA ALA A 97 -0.92 -15.45 6.96
C ALA A 97 0.44 -15.65 6.27
N ALA A 98 1.13 -14.57 5.92
CA ALA A 98 2.49 -14.62 5.38
C ALA A 98 3.48 -15.23 6.39
N TRP A 99 3.38 -14.85 7.66
CA TRP A 99 4.18 -15.46 8.73
C TRP A 99 3.94 -16.96 8.83
N HIS A 100 2.69 -17.40 8.92
CA HIS A 100 2.35 -18.82 9.05
C HIS A 100 2.66 -19.68 7.82
N SER A 101 2.77 -19.06 6.64
CA SER A 101 3.03 -19.76 5.37
C SER A 101 4.49 -19.70 4.94
N LEU A 102 5.16 -18.58 5.15
CA LEU A 102 6.49 -18.29 4.63
C LEU A 102 7.54 -18.07 5.74
N GLY A 103 7.12 -17.93 7.00
CA GLY A 103 7.99 -17.51 8.09
C GLY A 103 8.44 -16.05 8.02
N LEU A 104 7.84 -15.24 7.15
CA LEU A 104 8.21 -13.85 6.91
C LEU A 104 7.07 -12.90 7.32
N LEU A 105 7.40 -11.97 8.20
CA LEU A 105 6.47 -10.89 8.57
C LEU A 105 6.76 -9.67 7.69
N PRO A 106 5.74 -9.09 7.03
CA PRO A 106 5.93 -7.88 6.23
C PRO A 106 6.43 -6.71 7.07
N TYR A 107 7.32 -5.91 6.51
CA TYR A 107 7.80 -4.68 7.13
C TYR A 107 6.72 -3.59 7.12
N ARG A 108 6.85 -2.63 8.02
CA ARG A 108 5.93 -1.48 8.11
C ARG A 108 5.79 -0.72 6.80
N GLU A 109 6.89 -0.61 6.03
CA GLU A 109 6.95 0.08 4.74
C GLU A 109 6.09 -0.64 3.69
N GLN A 110 6.01 -1.97 3.74
CA GLN A 110 5.15 -2.75 2.85
C GLN A 110 3.66 -2.53 3.16
N PHE A 111 3.29 -2.42 4.43
CA PHE A 111 1.94 -2.03 4.81
C PHE A 111 1.61 -0.60 4.40
N LEU A 112 2.58 0.32 4.48
CA LEU A 112 2.44 1.69 3.99
C LEU A 112 2.18 1.72 2.48
N ALA A 113 2.95 0.95 1.71
CA ALA A 113 2.74 0.81 0.27
C ALA A 113 1.35 0.23 -0.04
N ALA A 114 0.94 -0.83 0.67
CA ALA A 114 -0.38 -1.43 0.50
C ALA A 114 -1.52 -0.44 0.77
N LEU A 115 -1.44 0.36 1.83
CA LEU A 115 -2.41 1.42 2.14
C LEU A 115 -2.46 2.49 1.05
N THR A 116 -1.29 2.86 0.50
CA THR A 116 -1.18 3.85 -0.58
C THR A 116 -1.87 3.36 -1.84
N LEU A 117 -1.65 2.08 -2.20
CA LEU A 117 -2.32 1.43 -3.34
C LEU A 117 -3.83 1.30 -3.13
N LEU A 118 -4.29 0.96 -1.93
CA LEU A 118 -5.72 0.89 -1.59
C LEU A 118 -6.42 2.25 -1.68
N ASP A 119 -5.68 3.35 -1.51
CA ASP A 119 -6.18 4.71 -1.73
C ASP A 119 -6.09 5.14 -3.22
N GLY A 120 -5.78 4.24 -4.14
CA GLY A 120 -5.69 4.50 -5.58
C GLY A 120 -4.48 5.34 -5.99
N LYS A 121 -3.40 5.32 -5.20
CA LYS A 121 -2.17 6.08 -5.45
C LYS A 121 -1.03 5.15 -5.81
N LEU A 122 0.00 5.69 -6.42
CA LEU A 122 1.25 4.98 -6.68
C LEU A 122 2.10 4.93 -5.41
N ALA A 123 2.75 3.78 -5.19
CA ALA A 123 3.75 3.61 -4.16
C ALA A 123 5.07 3.21 -4.82
N GLU A 124 6.08 4.06 -4.66
CA GLU A 124 7.45 3.76 -5.06
C GLU A 124 8.24 3.39 -3.80
N MET A 125 8.88 2.23 -3.85
CA MET A 125 9.72 1.74 -2.76
C MET A 125 11.16 1.66 -3.26
N ALA A 126 12.07 2.35 -2.58
CA ALA A 126 13.50 2.18 -2.82
C ALA A 126 13.91 0.77 -2.34
N THR A 127 14.61 0.07 -3.19
CA THR A 127 15.22 -1.24 -2.91
C THR A 127 16.69 -1.06 -2.58
#